data_66049e1b320b7863030b8e3dcaeb64d5
#
_entry.id   66049e1b320b7863030b8e3dcaeb64d5
#
_cell.length_a   1.000
_cell.length_b   1.000
_cell.length_c   1.000
_cell.angle_alpha   90.00
_cell.angle_beta   90.00
_cell.angle_gamma   90.00
#
_symmetry.space_group_name_H-M   'P 1'
#
loop_
_entity.id
_entity.type
_entity.pdbx_description
1 polymer ?
#
loop_
_entity_poly.entity_id
_entity_poly.type
_entity_poly.pdbx_seq_one_letter_code
_entity_poly.pdbx_strand_id
1 'polypeptide(L)'
;MTKGTKAFRIIICVLLALTMIISAFFAVFFCLYFSKDPYGIYVAGVSVSRDNQKDILGDGTVYYDANNNILVFNNATIATEDTVVYSKIDLHIQLIGENKFVCTNEGYGIGIYAGDYNLSKDLAIIGDGSLTIEVPNSTGEAAGL
;
A
#
# COMPACT_ATOMS: atom_id res chain seq x y z
N MET A 1 59.87 0.00 9.33
CA MET A 1 58.64 -0.30 8.58
C MET A 1 58.97 -0.27 7.10
N THR A 2 58.82 -1.39 6.40
CA THR A 2 59.13 -1.51 4.98
C THR A 2 58.08 -0.80 4.11
N LYS A 3 58.53 -0.28 2.95
CA LYS A 3 57.58 0.41 1.99
C LYS A 3 56.35 -0.44 1.64
N GLY A 4 56.49 -1.79 1.66
CA GLY A 4 55.38 -2.71 1.38
C GLY A 4 54.29 -2.72 2.45
N THR A 5 54.62 -2.57 3.74
CA THR A 5 53.60 -2.55 4.81
C THR A 5 52.75 -1.28 4.82
N LYS A 6 53.31 -0.14 4.38
CA LYS A 6 52.52 1.10 4.23
C LYS A 6 51.54 1.00 3.06
N ALA A 7 51.97 0.51 1.91
CA ALA A 7 51.10 0.31 0.74
C ALA A 7 49.98 -0.69 1.05
N PHE A 8 50.25 -1.77 1.71
CA PHE A 8 49.24 -2.77 2.10
C PHE A 8 48.15 -2.19 3.05
N ARG A 9 48.56 -1.38 4.03
CA ARG A 9 47.62 -0.70 4.93
C ARG A 9 46.71 0.30 4.19
N ILE A 10 47.25 1.05 3.22
CA ILE A 10 46.48 1.99 2.40
C ILE A 10 45.46 1.23 1.57
N ILE A 11 45.83 0.12 0.93
CA ILE A 11 44.93 -0.71 0.15
C ILE A 11 43.77 -1.24 1.02
N ILE A 12 44.04 -1.75 2.22
CA ILE A 12 43.02 -2.22 3.15
C ILE A 12 42.07 -1.07 3.55
N CYS A 13 42.60 0.10 3.89
CA CYS A 13 41.77 1.25 4.25
C CYS A 13 40.87 1.68 3.10
N VAL A 14 41.35 1.69 1.86
CA VAL A 14 40.57 2.02 0.67
C VAL A 14 39.48 0.98 0.44
N LEU A 15 39.79 -0.31 0.56
CA LEU A 15 38.81 -1.39 0.42
C LEU A 15 37.71 -1.30 1.49
N LEU A 16 38.07 -1.04 2.75
CA LEU A 16 37.09 -0.84 3.82
C LEU A 16 36.22 0.38 3.61
N ALA A 17 36.78 1.49 3.13
CA ALA A 17 36.00 2.69 2.80
C ALA A 17 35.02 2.43 1.64
N LEU A 18 35.43 1.72 0.59
CA LEU A 18 34.59 1.32 -0.53
C LEU A 18 33.46 0.40 -0.09
N THR A 19 33.72 -0.58 0.78
CA THR A 19 32.64 -1.47 1.28
C THR A 19 31.62 -0.72 2.13
N MET A 20 32.06 0.25 2.95
CA MET A 20 31.13 1.10 3.71
C MET A 20 30.25 1.99 2.80
N ILE A 21 30.83 2.56 1.75
CA ILE A 21 30.07 3.38 0.78
C ILE A 21 29.04 2.52 0.05
N ILE A 22 29.43 1.32 -0.40
CA ILE A 22 28.52 0.40 -1.09
C ILE A 22 27.40 -0.06 -0.15
N SER A 23 27.70 -0.40 1.11
CA SER A 23 26.67 -0.82 2.07
C SER A 23 25.71 0.31 2.42
N ALA A 24 26.17 1.55 2.56
CA ALA A 24 25.34 2.71 2.78
C ALA A 24 24.43 2.99 1.57
N PHE A 25 24.95 2.87 0.36
CA PHE A 25 24.17 3.00 -0.87
C PHE A 25 23.08 1.93 -0.97
N PHE A 26 23.42 0.67 -0.66
CA PHE A 26 22.43 -0.42 -0.63
C PHE A 26 21.36 -0.20 0.45
N ALA A 27 21.73 0.28 1.64
CA ALA A 27 20.78 0.57 2.71
C ALA A 27 19.80 1.67 2.32
N VAL A 28 20.29 2.77 1.71
CA VAL A 28 19.44 3.87 1.20
C VAL A 28 18.57 3.39 0.05
N PHE A 29 19.14 2.67 -0.91
CA PHE A 29 18.40 2.12 -2.05
C PHE A 29 17.31 1.15 -1.59
N PHE A 30 17.62 0.26 -0.65
CA PHE A 30 16.65 -0.68 -0.08
C PHE A 30 15.53 0.06 0.65
N CYS A 31 15.86 1.07 1.46
CA CYS A 31 14.91 1.90 2.17
C CYS A 31 13.97 2.65 1.21
N LEU A 32 14.50 3.24 0.14
CA LEU A 32 13.72 3.97 -0.87
C LEU A 32 12.87 3.04 -1.77
N TYR A 33 13.37 1.84 -2.08
CA TYR A 33 12.72 0.93 -3.03
C TYR A 33 11.68 0.02 -2.35
N PHE A 34 11.93 -0.41 -1.10
CA PHE A 34 11.03 -1.28 -0.32
C PHE A 34 10.05 -0.52 0.59
N SER A 35 10.18 0.81 0.71
CA SER A 35 9.26 1.65 1.46
C SER A 35 8.03 2.07 0.64
N LYS A 36 7.66 1.32 -0.40
CA LYS A 36 6.54 1.70 -1.29
C LYS A 36 5.17 1.48 -0.66
N ASP A 37 5.10 0.72 0.43
CA ASP A 37 3.84 0.35 1.06
C ASP A 37 3.95 0.43 2.60
N PRO A 38 4.07 1.63 3.18
CA PRO A 38 4.25 1.77 4.62
C PRO A 38 3.01 1.37 5.43
N TYR A 39 1.82 1.33 4.82
CA TYR A 39 0.58 1.08 5.54
C TYR A 39 -0.03 -0.30 5.25
N GLY A 40 0.38 -0.99 4.19
CA GLY A 40 -0.22 -2.28 3.82
C GLY A 40 -1.66 -2.17 3.34
N ILE A 41 -2.05 -1.01 2.84
CA ILE A 41 -3.38 -0.71 2.31
C ILE A 41 -3.26 -0.36 0.84
N TYR A 42 -4.19 -0.84 0.03
CA TYR A 42 -4.30 -0.55 -1.40
C TYR A 42 -5.73 -0.12 -1.73
N VAL A 43 -5.87 0.87 -2.58
CA VAL A 43 -7.16 1.32 -3.11
C VAL A 43 -7.08 1.32 -4.64
N ALA A 44 -7.91 0.52 -5.29
CA ALA A 44 -7.91 0.35 -6.75
C ALA A 44 -6.50 0.05 -7.31
N GLY A 45 -5.73 -0.83 -6.64
CA GLY A 45 -4.36 -1.17 -7.00
C GLY A 45 -3.30 -0.13 -6.59
N VAL A 46 -3.71 1.06 -6.12
CA VAL A 46 -2.78 2.11 -5.66
C VAL A 46 -2.38 1.85 -4.21
N SER A 47 -1.08 1.67 -3.96
CA SER A 47 -0.53 1.52 -2.60
C SER A 47 -0.65 2.82 -1.81
N VAL A 48 -1.20 2.73 -0.60
CA VAL A 48 -1.32 3.89 0.30
C VAL A 48 0.02 4.13 0.99
N SER A 49 0.55 5.32 0.82
CA SER A 49 1.84 5.76 1.33
C SER A 49 1.73 7.11 2.04
N ARG A 50 2.81 7.53 2.71
CA ARG A 50 2.88 8.87 3.32
C ARG A 50 2.72 10.00 2.31
N ASP A 51 3.09 9.75 1.04
CA ASP A 51 3.10 10.76 0.00
C ASP A 51 1.69 10.99 -0.57
N ASN A 52 0.85 9.94 -0.64
CA ASN A 52 -0.50 10.00 -1.21
C ASN A 52 -1.63 9.84 -0.19
N GLN A 53 -1.35 9.65 1.11
CA GLN A 53 -2.37 9.39 2.13
C GLN A 53 -3.47 10.47 2.22
N LYS A 54 -3.20 11.70 1.79
CA LYS A 54 -4.16 12.81 1.83
C LYS A 54 -5.11 12.85 0.63
N ASP A 55 -4.71 12.19 -0.45
CA ASP A 55 -5.47 12.08 -1.70
C ASP A 55 -4.91 10.90 -2.50
N ILE A 56 -5.47 9.72 -2.23
CA ILE A 56 -4.91 8.45 -2.73
C ILE A 56 -5.08 8.31 -4.23
N LEU A 57 -6.23 8.75 -4.75
CA LEU A 57 -6.58 8.61 -6.17
C LEU A 57 -6.37 9.90 -6.98
N GLY A 58 -6.02 11.02 -6.33
CA GLY A 58 -5.76 12.30 -7.00
C GLY A 58 -7.01 13.10 -7.34
N ASP A 59 -8.18 12.71 -6.80
CA ASP A 59 -9.48 13.35 -7.04
C ASP A 59 -10.12 13.94 -5.76
N GLY A 60 -9.41 13.84 -4.64
CA GLY A 60 -9.85 14.36 -3.33
C GLY A 60 -10.94 13.53 -2.63
N THR A 61 -11.36 12.40 -3.20
CA THR A 61 -12.47 11.61 -2.65
C THR A 61 -12.03 10.53 -1.67
N VAL A 62 -10.76 10.10 -1.72
CA VAL A 62 -10.22 9.03 -0.87
C VAL A 62 -8.95 9.46 -0.17
N TYR A 63 -8.94 9.35 1.15
CA TYR A 63 -7.76 9.64 1.95
C TYR A 63 -7.62 8.71 3.16
N TYR A 64 -6.40 8.60 3.70
CA TYR A 64 -6.11 7.76 4.86
C TYR A 64 -5.60 8.59 6.03
N ASP A 65 -6.28 8.50 7.17
CA ASP A 65 -5.83 9.04 8.45
C ASP A 65 -4.99 7.99 9.19
N ALA A 66 -3.69 8.10 9.04
CA ALA A 66 -2.74 7.17 9.64
C ALA A 66 -2.69 7.22 11.18
N ASN A 67 -3.13 8.34 11.80
CA ASN A 67 -3.12 8.46 13.26
C ASN A 67 -4.25 7.64 13.90
N ASN A 68 -5.39 7.55 13.20
CA ASN A 68 -6.57 6.85 13.68
C ASN A 68 -6.81 5.51 12.98
N ASN A 69 -5.97 5.16 12.00
CA ASN A 69 -6.12 3.98 11.15
C ASN A 69 -7.49 3.95 10.43
N ILE A 70 -7.87 5.08 9.82
CA ILE A 70 -9.15 5.24 9.13
C ILE A 70 -8.91 5.57 7.66
N LEU A 71 -9.46 4.72 6.78
CA LEU A 71 -9.56 4.99 5.35
C LEU A 71 -10.91 5.64 5.07
N VAL A 72 -10.91 6.86 4.55
CA VAL A 72 -12.11 7.67 4.34
C VAL A 72 -12.47 7.71 2.87
N PHE A 73 -13.73 7.44 2.57
CA PHE A 73 -14.36 7.63 1.27
C PHE A 73 -15.42 8.73 1.40
N ASN A 74 -15.31 9.75 0.57
CA ASN A 74 -16.20 10.91 0.57
C ASN A 74 -16.79 11.12 -0.83
N ASN A 75 -17.99 10.64 -1.07
CA ASN A 75 -18.65 10.64 -2.37
C ASN A 75 -17.77 10.01 -3.48
N ALA A 76 -17.06 8.94 -3.14
CA ALA A 76 -16.12 8.28 -4.04
C ALA A 76 -16.86 7.36 -5.02
N THR A 77 -16.49 7.45 -6.30
CA THR A 77 -16.90 6.48 -7.33
C THR A 77 -15.65 5.86 -7.93
N ILE A 78 -15.43 4.58 -7.66
CA ILE A 78 -14.22 3.86 -8.06
C ILE A 78 -14.61 2.71 -8.97
N ALA A 79 -14.01 2.67 -10.17
CA ALA A 79 -14.12 1.56 -11.10
C ALA A 79 -12.72 0.99 -11.36
N THR A 80 -12.54 -0.32 -11.15
CA THR A 80 -11.23 -0.97 -11.28
C THR A 80 -11.38 -2.45 -11.62
N GLU A 81 -10.37 -3.00 -12.30
CA GLU A 81 -10.23 -4.45 -12.49
C GLU A 81 -9.62 -5.15 -11.26
N ASP A 82 -8.99 -4.39 -10.37
CA ASP A 82 -8.43 -4.88 -9.11
C ASP A 82 -9.48 -4.92 -7.99
N THR A 83 -9.11 -5.49 -6.85
CA THR A 83 -9.85 -5.32 -5.59
C THR A 83 -9.93 -3.83 -5.26
N VAL A 84 -11.13 -3.31 -4.99
CA VAL A 84 -11.28 -1.87 -4.74
C VAL A 84 -10.56 -1.45 -3.47
N VAL A 85 -10.68 -2.22 -2.39
CA VAL A 85 -9.91 -2.02 -1.17
C VAL A 85 -9.26 -3.32 -0.74
N TYR A 86 -7.94 -3.34 -0.66
CA TYR A 86 -7.18 -4.45 -0.10
C TYR A 86 -6.37 -3.97 1.10
N SER A 87 -6.51 -4.63 2.25
CA SER A 87 -5.78 -4.30 3.47
C SER A 87 -5.08 -5.52 4.06
N LYS A 88 -3.80 -5.38 4.37
CA LYS A 88 -2.99 -6.37 5.13
C LYS A 88 -3.03 -6.14 6.63
N ILE A 89 -3.70 -5.10 7.08
CA ILE A 89 -3.84 -4.72 8.48
C ILE A 89 -5.31 -4.61 8.86
N ASP A 90 -5.61 -4.58 10.16
CA ASP A 90 -6.92 -4.21 10.65
C ASP A 90 -7.23 -2.78 10.19
N LEU A 91 -8.45 -2.52 9.73
CA LEU A 91 -8.80 -1.25 9.07
C LEU A 91 -10.20 -0.78 9.45
N HIS A 92 -10.31 0.51 9.73
CA HIS A 92 -11.60 1.20 9.77
C HIS A 92 -11.84 1.93 8.46
N ILE A 93 -13.01 1.71 7.85
CA ILE A 93 -13.45 2.44 6.66
C ILE A 93 -14.55 3.41 7.09
N GLN A 94 -14.32 4.70 6.88
CA GLN A 94 -15.34 5.72 7.10
C GLN A 94 -15.99 6.13 5.79
N LEU A 95 -17.32 6.09 5.76
CA LEU A 95 -18.11 6.51 4.61
C LEU A 95 -18.76 7.87 4.87
N ILE A 96 -18.61 8.78 3.91
CA ILE A 96 -19.24 10.11 3.89
C ILE A 96 -19.96 10.26 2.55
N GLY A 97 -21.26 10.57 2.59
CA GLY A 97 -22.08 10.72 1.39
C GLY A 97 -22.32 9.40 0.65
N GLU A 98 -22.47 9.45 -0.66
CA GLU A 98 -22.77 8.29 -1.50
C GLU A 98 -21.50 7.74 -2.14
N ASN A 99 -21.16 6.49 -1.84
CA ASN A 99 -19.96 5.85 -2.37
C ASN A 99 -20.32 4.65 -3.24
N LYS A 100 -19.60 4.49 -4.34
CA LYS A 100 -19.84 3.41 -5.30
C LYS A 100 -18.54 2.74 -5.72
N PHE A 101 -18.46 1.43 -5.53
CA PHE A 101 -17.35 0.59 -5.97
C PHE A 101 -17.81 -0.31 -7.11
N VAL A 102 -17.13 -0.26 -8.23
CA VAL A 102 -17.42 -1.06 -9.43
C VAL A 102 -16.20 -1.91 -9.75
N CYS A 103 -16.33 -3.22 -9.55
CA CYS A 103 -15.31 -4.17 -9.99
C CYS A 103 -15.60 -4.51 -11.45
N THR A 104 -14.67 -4.23 -12.34
CA THR A 104 -14.86 -4.44 -13.79
C THR A 104 -14.28 -5.75 -14.30
N ASN A 105 -13.58 -6.52 -13.45
CA ASN A 105 -13.01 -7.80 -13.80
C ASN A 105 -14.08 -8.90 -13.87
N GLU A 106 -14.27 -9.48 -15.05
CA GLU A 106 -15.27 -10.53 -15.28
C GLU A 106 -14.94 -11.89 -14.63
N GLY A 107 -13.70 -12.08 -14.17
CA GLY A 107 -13.24 -13.34 -13.55
C GLY A 107 -13.31 -13.33 -12.02
N TYR A 108 -12.87 -12.26 -11.40
CA TYR A 108 -12.80 -12.08 -9.96
C TYR A 108 -13.11 -10.64 -9.60
N GLY A 109 -14.31 -10.39 -9.08
CA GLY A 109 -14.67 -9.07 -8.55
C GLY A 109 -14.69 -9.10 -7.02
N ILE A 110 -13.77 -8.39 -6.37
CA ILE A 110 -13.77 -8.21 -4.92
C ILE A 110 -13.85 -6.72 -4.61
N GLY A 111 -14.90 -6.32 -3.88
CA GLY A 111 -15.06 -4.95 -3.45
C GLY A 111 -14.08 -4.57 -2.35
N ILE A 112 -14.12 -5.31 -1.23
CA ILE A 112 -13.24 -5.08 -0.08
C ILE A 112 -12.68 -6.41 0.40
N TYR A 113 -11.37 -6.46 0.60
CA TYR A 113 -10.68 -7.62 1.16
C TYR A 113 -9.72 -7.18 2.27
N ALA A 114 -9.91 -7.74 3.47
CA ALA A 114 -9.01 -7.53 4.60
C ALA A 114 -8.40 -8.86 5.03
N GLY A 115 -7.10 -9.02 4.83
CA GLY A 115 -6.40 -10.25 5.17
C GLY A 115 -5.01 -10.35 4.54
N ASP A 116 -4.23 -11.29 5.01
CA ASP A 116 -2.94 -11.69 4.44
C ASP A 116 -2.86 -13.22 4.49
N TYR A 117 -2.58 -13.85 3.37
CA TYR A 117 -2.46 -15.28 3.02
C TYR A 117 -3.11 -16.34 3.94
N ASN A 118 -3.09 -16.17 5.27
CA ASN A 118 -3.64 -17.12 6.25
C ASN A 118 -4.22 -16.44 7.50
N LEU A 119 -4.32 -15.11 7.51
CA LEU A 119 -4.79 -14.33 8.65
C LEU A 119 -5.86 -13.35 8.17
N SER A 120 -7.11 -13.56 8.62
CA SER A 120 -8.15 -12.54 8.50
C SER A 120 -7.78 -11.32 9.34
N LYS A 121 -8.17 -10.14 8.86
CA LYS A 121 -7.99 -8.87 9.54
C LYS A 121 -9.35 -8.29 9.90
N ASP A 122 -9.39 -7.57 11.01
CA ASP A 122 -10.61 -6.91 11.43
C ASP A 122 -10.91 -5.73 10.50
N LEU A 123 -12.16 -5.68 10.04
CA LEU A 123 -12.67 -4.61 9.20
C LEU A 123 -13.92 -4.02 9.84
N ALA A 124 -13.92 -2.71 10.07
CA ALA A 124 -15.10 -1.97 10.52
C ALA A 124 -15.47 -0.90 9.50
N ILE A 125 -16.75 -0.84 9.13
CA ILE A 125 -17.30 0.23 8.30
C ILE A 125 -18.12 1.15 9.20
N ILE A 126 -17.80 2.44 9.20
CA ILE A 126 -18.37 3.47 10.06
C ILE A 126 -18.79 4.70 9.25
N GLY A 127 -19.52 5.62 9.85
CA GLY A 127 -19.97 6.87 9.24
C GLY A 127 -21.42 6.84 8.79
N ASP A 128 -21.90 7.98 8.29
CA ASP A 128 -23.31 8.17 7.89
C ASP A 128 -23.52 8.00 6.37
N GLY A 129 -22.46 7.70 5.64
CA GLY A 129 -22.52 7.50 4.19
C GLY A 129 -23.06 6.14 3.79
N SER A 130 -23.37 5.98 2.52
CA SER A 130 -23.77 4.73 1.89
C SER A 130 -22.65 4.16 1.03
N LEU A 131 -22.66 2.83 0.84
CA LEU A 131 -21.77 2.13 -0.05
C LEU A 131 -22.57 1.17 -0.94
N THR A 132 -22.40 1.33 -2.25
CA THR A 132 -22.88 0.39 -3.26
C THR A 132 -21.69 -0.32 -3.88
N ILE A 133 -21.68 -1.66 -3.88
CA ILE A 133 -20.67 -2.47 -4.54
C ILE A 133 -21.32 -3.19 -5.72
N GLU A 134 -20.82 -2.93 -6.91
CA GLU A 134 -21.20 -3.60 -8.14
C GLU A 134 -20.10 -4.54 -8.59
N VAL A 135 -20.43 -5.82 -8.71
CA VAL A 135 -19.53 -6.84 -9.27
C VAL A 135 -20.18 -7.41 -10.52
N PRO A 136 -19.42 -7.72 -11.58
CA PRO A 136 -20.00 -8.29 -12.80
C PRO A 136 -20.60 -9.67 -12.51
N ASN A 137 -21.63 -10.02 -13.27
CA ASN A 137 -22.18 -11.37 -13.27
C ASN A 137 -21.15 -12.34 -13.85
N SER A 138 -20.29 -12.85 -13.01
CA SER A 138 -19.25 -13.82 -13.42
C SER A 138 -19.76 -15.25 -13.24
N THR A 139 -19.31 -16.14 -14.12
CA THR A 139 -19.41 -17.59 -13.90
C THR A 139 -18.41 -18.09 -12.83
N GLY A 140 -17.64 -17.18 -12.22
CA GLY A 140 -16.67 -17.38 -11.16
C GLY A 140 -17.15 -16.85 -9.80
N GLU A 141 -16.25 -16.82 -8.85
CA GLU A 141 -16.53 -16.28 -7.52
C GLU A 141 -16.51 -14.74 -7.55
N ALA A 142 -17.60 -14.11 -7.12
CA ALA A 142 -17.69 -12.67 -6.90
C ALA A 142 -18.04 -12.41 -5.44
N ALA A 143 -17.28 -11.55 -4.78
CA ALA A 143 -17.50 -11.17 -3.39
C ALA A 143 -17.54 -9.64 -3.23
N GLY A 144 -18.55 -9.15 -2.53
CA GLY A 144 -18.66 -7.74 -2.18
C GLY A 144 -17.82 -7.35 -0.96
N LEU A 145 -17.82 -8.21 0.04
CA LEU A 145 -17.14 -8.05 1.34
C LEU A 145 -16.45 -9.34 1.72
#